data_be60b1bb1e953eb4c0f03c89c1c4591a
#
_entry.id   be60b1bb1e953eb4c0f03c89c1c4591a
#
_cell.length_a   1.000
_cell.length_b   1.000
_cell.length_c   1.000
_cell.angle_alpha   90.00
_cell.angle_beta   90.00
_cell.angle_gamma   90.00
#
_symmetry.space_group_name_H-M   'P 1'
#
loop_
_entity.id
_entity.type
_entity.pdbx_description
1 polymer ?
#
loop_
_entity_poly.entity_id
_entity_poly.type
_entity_poly.pdbx_seq_one_letter_code
_entity_poly.pdbx_strand_id
1 'polypeptide(L)'
;MSMNLITLLYLVASVCFIQALKGLSHPTTSRRGNLFGMIGMGIAVLTTVGLIFKLGSELATAGIGYVIVGLLIGGSVGTVMAKRVEMTKMPELVAFMHSMIGLAAVFIAIAAVVEPQSLGIVEHMGYAIPVGNRLELFLGAAIGAITFSGSVIAFGKLSGKYKFRLFQGAPVVFKGQHMVNLAVGLAIVGLGLVYTFTGNLTAFAILVALAFVIGVLIIIPIGGADMPVVVSMLNSYSGWAAAGIGFSLNNSMLIIAGSLVGSSGAILSYIMCKAMNRSFFNVILGGFGADADAGGPAGAQLERNVKSGSADDAAFLLTNADTVIIVPGYGLAVARAQHALMELAEKLTHMGVTVKYAIHPVAGRMPGHMNVLLAEAEVPYEQVFEMEDINSEFGQADVVLVLGANDVVNPAAKTDPKSPIAGMPILEAYKAKTVIVNKRSMASGYAGLDNELFYMDKTMMVFGDAKKVVEDMVKAVE
;
A
#
# COMPACT_ATOMS: atom_id res chain seq x y z
N MET A 1 17.05 -27.85 -22.68
CA MET A 1 15.57 -27.80 -22.60
C MET A 1 15.00 -27.42 -23.97
N SER A 2 13.85 -28.01 -24.39
CA SER A 2 13.15 -27.54 -25.61
C SER A 2 12.42 -26.23 -25.33
N MET A 3 12.19 -25.37 -26.34
CA MET A 3 11.44 -24.12 -26.16
C MET A 3 10.01 -24.40 -25.68
N ASN A 4 9.38 -25.47 -26.17
CA ASN A 4 8.05 -25.87 -25.72
C ASN A 4 8.01 -26.22 -24.23
N LEU A 5 9.07 -26.85 -23.71
CA LEU A 5 9.15 -27.16 -22.27
C LEU A 5 9.31 -25.87 -21.42
N ILE A 6 10.08 -24.89 -21.90
CA ILE A 6 10.24 -23.59 -21.24
C ILE A 6 8.89 -22.86 -21.16
N THR A 7 8.17 -22.81 -22.28
CA THR A 7 6.84 -22.19 -22.34
C THR A 7 5.86 -22.91 -21.42
N LEU A 8 5.88 -24.25 -21.38
CA LEU A 8 5.04 -25.03 -20.47
C LEU A 8 5.35 -24.74 -18.98
N LEU A 9 6.64 -24.65 -18.63
CA LEU A 9 7.03 -24.35 -17.26
C LEU A 9 6.65 -22.94 -16.84
N TYR A 10 6.76 -21.94 -17.73
CA TYR A 10 6.26 -20.59 -17.47
C TYR A 10 4.73 -20.56 -17.34
N LEU A 11 4.01 -21.36 -18.11
CA LEU A 11 2.56 -21.50 -17.95
C LEU A 11 2.21 -22.08 -16.58
N VAL A 12 2.90 -23.13 -16.13
CA VAL A 12 2.71 -23.71 -14.79
C VAL A 12 3.02 -22.68 -13.71
N ALA A 13 4.11 -21.92 -13.83
CA ALA A 13 4.44 -20.84 -12.90
C ALA A 13 3.33 -19.78 -12.85
N SER A 14 2.77 -19.40 -14.01
CA SER A 14 1.67 -18.44 -14.10
C SER A 14 0.40 -18.94 -13.41
N VAL A 15 0.06 -20.22 -13.57
CA VAL A 15 -1.06 -20.86 -12.86
C VAL A 15 -0.82 -20.84 -11.35
N CYS A 16 0.40 -21.10 -10.91
CA CYS A 16 0.76 -20.97 -9.48
C CYS A 16 0.57 -19.55 -8.97
N PHE A 17 0.92 -18.51 -9.72
CA PHE A 17 0.70 -17.11 -9.33
C PHE A 17 -0.78 -16.74 -9.26
N ILE A 18 -1.61 -17.23 -10.20
CA ILE A 18 -3.07 -17.06 -10.12
C ILE A 18 -3.63 -17.71 -8.85
N GLN A 19 -3.19 -18.94 -8.55
CA GLN A 19 -3.61 -19.63 -7.32
C GLN A 19 -3.07 -18.95 -6.06
N ALA A 20 -1.89 -18.35 -6.12
CA ALA A 20 -1.35 -17.53 -5.02
C ALA A 20 -2.26 -16.33 -4.74
N LEU A 21 -2.61 -15.53 -5.73
CA LEU A 21 -3.51 -14.38 -5.56
C LEU A 21 -4.88 -14.81 -5.03
N LYS A 22 -5.46 -15.87 -5.60
CA LYS A 22 -6.74 -16.43 -5.12
C LYS A 22 -6.63 -16.92 -3.68
N GLY A 23 -5.54 -17.60 -3.31
CA GLY A 23 -5.33 -18.08 -1.95
C GLY A 23 -5.10 -16.96 -0.94
N LEU A 24 -4.44 -15.87 -1.34
CA LEU A 24 -4.17 -14.71 -0.48
C LEU A 24 -5.40 -13.83 -0.24
N SER A 25 -6.47 -14.00 -1.01
CA SER A 25 -7.71 -13.22 -0.84
C SER A 25 -8.51 -13.59 0.41
N HIS A 26 -8.25 -14.74 1.04
CA HIS A 26 -8.95 -15.16 2.24
C HIS A 26 -7.96 -15.67 3.30
N PRO A 27 -8.14 -15.31 4.58
CA PRO A 27 -7.21 -15.63 5.66
C PRO A 27 -6.92 -17.12 5.83
N THR A 28 -7.96 -17.97 5.76
CA THR A 28 -7.83 -19.42 5.94
C THR A 28 -7.04 -20.11 4.83
N THR A 29 -6.98 -19.52 3.63
CA THR A 29 -6.26 -20.02 2.46
C THR A 29 -4.93 -19.34 2.21
N SER A 30 -4.62 -18.27 2.95
CA SER A 30 -3.44 -17.40 2.72
C SER A 30 -2.11 -18.15 2.78
N ARG A 31 -1.93 -19.09 3.72
CA ARG A 31 -0.73 -19.93 3.82
C ARG A 31 -0.51 -20.79 2.57
N ARG A 32 -1.59 -21.39 2.03
CA ARG A 32 -1.54 -22.15 0.77
C ARG A 32 -1.26 -21.24 -0.43
N GLY A 33 -1.89 -20.08 -0.47
CA GLY A 33 -1.62 -19.05 -1.49
C GLY A 33 -0.15 -18.65 -1.52
N ASN A 34 0.45 -18.36 -0.37
CA ASN A 34 1.86 -18.05 -0.26
C ASN A 34 2.77 -19.19 -0.75
N LEU A 35 2.43 -20.43 -0.41
CA LEU A 35 3.16 -21.62 -0.90
C LEU A 35 3.11 -21.72 -2.42
N PHE A 36 1.95 -21.52 -3.05
CA PHE A 36 1.83 -21.48 -4.51
C PHE A 36 2.69 -20.36 -5.13
N GLY A 37 2.75 -19.17 -4.50
CA GLY A 37 3.62 -18.08 -4.94
C GLY A 37 5.09 -18.45 -4.90
N MET A 38 5.56 -19.08 -3.82
CA MET A 38 6.94 -19.55 -3.69
C MET A 38 7.29 -20.63 -4.72
N ILE A 39 6.40 -21.61 -4.93
CA ILE A 39 6.59 -22.67 -5.93
C ILE A 39 6.63 -22.06 -7.33
N GLY A 40 5.70 -21.18 -7.68
CA GLY A 40 5.65 -20.51 -8.97
C GLY A 40 6.92 -19.70 -9.26
N MET A 41 7.41 -18.95 -8.26
CA MET A 41 8.67 -18.21 -8.37
C MET A 41 9.87 -19.16 -8.53
N GLY A 42 9.93 -20.24 -7.77
CA GLY A 42 10.98 -21.25 -7.90
C GLY A 42 11.02 -21.85 -9.31
N ILE A 43 9.87 -22.25 -9.86
CA ILE A 43 9.76 -22.77 -11.24
C ILE A 43 10.22 -21.71 -12.25
N ALA A 44 9.78 -20.47 -12.10
CA ALA A 44 10.13 -19.38 -13.01
C ALA A 44 11.64 -19.10 -13.03
N VAL A 45 12.26 -18.99 -11.85
CA VAL A 45 13.71 -18.75 -11.72
C VAL A 45 14.51 -19.92 -12.31
N LEU A 46 14.19 -21.17 -11.94
CA LEU A 46 14.88 -22.35 -12.45
C LEU A 46 14.73 -22.50 -13.98
N THR A 47 13.54 -22.18 -14.51
CA THR A 47 13.30 -22.19 -15.96
C THR A 47 14.13 -21.14 -16.67
N THR A 48 14.21 -19.92 -16.11
CA THR A 48 15.01 -18.82 -16.66
C THR A 48 16.51 -19.16 -16.62
N VAL A 49 16.99 -19.70 -15.50
CA VAL A 49 18.38 -20.19 -15.39
C VAL A 49 18.66 -21.28 -16.44
N GLY A 50 17.75 -22.25 -16.58
CA GLY A 50 17.87 -23.29 -17.61
C GLY A 50 17.85 -22.75 -19.04
N LEU A 51 17.11 -21.65 -19.30
CA LEU A 51 17.12 -20.95 -20.58
C LEU A 51 18.47 -20.27 -20.83
N ILE A 52 19.01 -19.57 -19.82
CA ILE A 52 20.33 -18.92 -19.91
C ILE A 52 21.41 -19.95 -20.22
N PHE A 53 21.42 -21.10 -19.56
CA PHE A 53 22.39 -22.16 -19.86
C PHE A 53 22.22 -22.76 -21.26
N LYS A 54 21.00 -22.82 -21.79
CA LYS A 54 20.75 -23.27 -23.14
C LYS A 54 21.26 -22.29 -24.19
N LEU A 55 21.05 -21.01 -23.98
CA LEU A 55 21.54 -19.93 -24.84
C LEU A 55 23.03 -19.69 -24.62
N GLY A 56 23.55 -20.07 -23.48
CA GLY A 56 24.90 -19.76 -22.99
C GLY A 56 26.04 -20.55 -23.62
N SER A 57 25.81 -21.44 -24.59
CA SER A 57 26.90 -21.93 -25.42
C SER A 57 27.58 -20.84 -26.28
N GLU A 58 26.92 -19.68 -26.40
CA GLU A 58 27.39 -18.48 -27.08
C GLU A 58 27.60 -17.27 -26.15
N LEU A 59 27.14 -17.34 -24.89
CA LEU A 59 27.28 -16.26 -23.91
C LEU A 59 28.62 -16.31 -23.20
N ALA A 60 29.31 -15.17 -23.15
CA ALA A 60 30.56 -15.04 -22.40
C ALA A 60 30.33 -15.44 -20.92
N THR A 61 31.20 -16.28 -20.38
CA THR A 61 31.24 -16.75 -18.99
C THR A 61 31.11 -15.61 -17.98
N ALA A 62 31.55 -14.40 -18.32
CA ALA A 62 31.39 -13.18 -17.53
C ALA A 62 29.90 -12.81 -17.32
N GLY A 63 29.03 -12.99 -18.30
CA GLY A 63 27.59 -12.65 -18.16
C GLY A 63 26.88 -13.50 -17.10
N ILE A 64 27.17 -14.79 -17.06
CA ILE A 64 26.64 -15.71 -16.02
C ILE A 64 27.13 -15.28 -14.63
N GLY A 65 28.40 -14.88 -14.52
CA GLY A 65 28.99 -14.37 -13.29
C GLY A 65 28.23 -13.15 -12.74
N TYR A 66 27.90 -12.17 -13.57
CA TYR A 66 27.11 -11.00 -13.17
C TYR A 66 25.70 -11.37 -12.71
N VAL A 67 25.03 -12.30 -13.36
CA VAL A 67 23.70 -12.78 -12.94
C VAL A 67 23.78 -13.45 -11.58
N ILE A 68 24.76 -14.33 -11.32
CA ILE A 68 24.94 -14.99 -10.02
C ILE A 68 25.22 -13.97 -8.93
N VAL A 69 26.13 -13.03 -9.18
CA VAL A 69 26.45 -11.96 -8.20
C VAL A 69 25.20 -11.11 -7.92
N GLY A 70 24.46 -10.73 -8.95
CA GLY A 70 23.19 -9.99 -8.79
C GLY A 70 22.16 -10.74 -7.94
N LEU A 71 21.98 -12.04 -8.20
CA LEU A 71 21.09 -12.91 -7.40
C LEU A 71 21.55 -13.03 -5.95
N LEU A 72 22.84 -13.19 -5.70
CA LEU A 72 23.38 -13.29 -4.34
C LEU A 72 23.20 -11.98 -3.57
N ILE A 73 23.52 -10.84 -4.19
CA ILE A 73 23.37 -9.53 -3.56
C ILE A 73 21.87 -9.23 -3.31
N GLY A 74 21.05 -9.29 -4.34
CA GLY A 74 19.61 -8.99 -4.24
C GLY A 74 18.89 -9.94 -3.29
N GLY A 75 19.16 -11.24 -3.39
CA GLY A 75 18.59 -12.26 -2.52
C GLY A 75 19.00 -12.10 -1.05
N SER A 76 20.28 -11.79 -0.79
CA SER A 76 20.77 -11.54 0.57
C SER A 76 20.14 -10.29 1.18
N VAL A 77 20.14 -9.17 0.45
CA VAL A 77 19.55 -7.91 0.91
C VAL A 77 18.06 -8.09 1.14
N GLY A 78 17.34 -8.68 0.18
CA GLY A 78 15.90 -8.92 0.28
C GLY A 78 15.54 -9.82 1.46
N THR A 79 16.29 -10.91 1.67
CA THR A 79 16.06 -11.83 2.78
C THR A 79 16.30 -11.17 4.14
N VAL A 80 17.39 -10.40 4.27
CA VAL A 80 17.69 -9.67 5.50
C VAL A 80 16.61 -8.64 5.81
N MET A 81 16.18 -7.89 4.80
CA MET A 81 15.10 -6.91 4.96
C MET A 81 13.79 -7.58 5.35
N ALA A 82 13.37 -8.63 4.64
CA ALA A 82 12.13 -9.35 4.92
C ALA A 82 12.08 -9.95 6.33
N LYS A 83 13.22 -10.45 6.86
CA LYS A 83 13.29 -11.01 8.21
C LYS A 83 13.37 -9.99 9.33
N ARG A 84 13.89 -8.78 9.05
CA ARG A 84 14.14 -7.75 10.08
C ARG A 84 13.11 -6.64 10.13
N VAL A 85 12.28 -6.53 9.10
CA VAL A 85 11.24 -5.48 9.07
C VAL A 85 10.12 -5.84 10.03
N GLU A 86 9.81 -4.90 10.89
CA GLU A 86 8.67 -4.97 11.79
C GLU A 86 7.37 -4.77 10.99
N MET A 87 6.29 -5.44 11.38
CA MET A 87 4.99 -5.33 10.69
C MET A 87 4.47 -3.88 10.60
N THR A 88 4.78 -3.06 11.60
CA THR A 88 4.45 -1.62 11.61
C THR A 88 5.15 -0.83 10.50
N LYS A 89 6.28 -1.33 9.97
CA LYS A 89 7.07 -0.74 8.90
C LYS A 89 6.83 -1.39 7.53
N MET A 90 5.87 -2.30 7.43
CA MET A 90 5.51 -2.94 6.17
C MET A 90 5.17 -1.95 5.04
N PRO A 91 4.41 -0.85 5.27
CA PRO A 91 4.16 0.12 4.21
C PRO A 91 5.44 0.74 3.62
N GLU A 92 6.43 1.01 4.47
CA GLU A 92 7.74 1.51 4.03
C GLU A 92 8.47 0.47 3.17
N LEU A 93 8.50 -0.79 3.62
CA LEU A 93 9.14 -1.88 2.88
C LEU A 93 8.48 -2.09 1.52
N VAL A 94 7.16 -2.11 1.46
CA VAL A 94 6.39 -2.29 0.23
C VAL A 94 6.69 -1.16 -0.77
N ALA A 95 6.72 0.09 -0.33
CA ALA A 95 7.10 1.22 -1.17
C ALA A 95 8.55 1.08 -1.67
N PHE A 96 9.49 0.67 -0.82
CA PHE A 96 10.86 0.42 -1.22
C PHE A 96 10.96 -0.70 -2.27
N MET A 97 10.25 -1.81 -2.09
CA MET A 97 10.23 -2.91 -3.07
C MET A 97 9.71 -2.44 -4.43
N HIS A 98 8.63 -1.66 -4.47
CA HIS A 98 8.11 -1.11 -5.73
C HIS A 98 9.11 -0.18 -6.41
N SER A 99 9.92 0.58 -5.64
CA SER A 99 10.97 1.38 -6.24
C SER A 99 12.01 0.51 -6.95
N MET A 100 12.45 -0.57 -6.33
CA MET A 100 13.43 -1.49 -6.95
C MET A 100 12.87 -2.18 -8.20
N ILE A 101 11.59 -2.59 -8.19
CA ILE A 101 10.92 -3.18 -9.35
C ILE A 101 10.85 -2.16 -10.50
N GLY A 102 10.45 -0.92 -10.21
CA GLY A 102 10.42 0.15 -11.20
C GLY A 102 11.80 0.43 -11.81
N LEU A 103 12.85 0.45 -10.99
CA LEU A 103 14.22 0.64 -11.45
C LEU A 103 14.70 -0.54 -12.32
N ALA A 104 14.38 -1.77 -11.94
CA ALA A 104 14.69 -2.96 -12.73
C ALA A 104 14.04 -2.89 -14.12
N ALA A 105 12.77 -2.47 -14.21
CA ALA A 105 12.08 -2.29 -15.49
C ALA A 105 12.79 -1.25 -16.39
N VAL A 106 13.24 -0.13 -15.81
CA VAL A 106 14.01 0.88 -16.56
C VAL A 106 15.31 0.32 -17.09
N PHE A 107 16.09 -0.38 -16.26
CA PHE A 107 17.36 -0.97 -16.70
C PHE A 107 17.18 -2.04 -17.75
N ILE A 108 16.14 -2.89 -17.63
CA ILE A 108 15.85 -3.90 -18.67
C ILE A 108 15.46 -3.19 -19.98
N ALA A 109 14.65 -2.13 -19.92
CA ALA A 109 14.28 -1.38 -21.13
C ALA A 109 15.50 -0.70 -21.77
N ILE A 110 16.40 -0.11 -20.97
CA ILE A 110 17.66 0.47 -21.47
C ILE A 110 18.53 -0.62 -22.13
N ALA A 111 18.69 -1.76 -21.46
CA ALA A 111 19.45 -2.88 -22.02
C ALA A 111 18.86 -3.37 -23.36
N ALA A 112 17.52 -3.45 -23.42
CA ALA A 112 16.81 -3.87 -24.65
C ALA A 112 16.96 -2.86 -25.79
N VAL A 113 17.07 -1.58 -25.48
CA VAL A 113 17.27 -0.52 -26.47
C VAL A 113 18.73 -0.47 -26.96
N VAL A 114 19.70 -0.71 -26.06
CA VAL A 114 21.14 -0.66 -26.36
C VAL A 114 21.61 -1.95 -27.07
N GLU A 115 21.14 -3.10 -26.59
CA GLU A 115 21.53 -4.42 -27.06
C GLU A 115 20.32 -5.31 -27.39
N PRO A 116 19.50 -4.94 -28.40
CA PRO A 116 18.24 -5.63 -28.69
C PRO A 116 18.44 -7.08 -29.14
N GLN A 117 19.57 -7.42 -29.72
CA GLN A 117 19.89 -8.79 -30.13
C GLN A 117 20.10 -9.71 -28.93
N SER A 118 20.79 -9.23 -27.90
CA SER A 118 21.06 -10.02 -26.68
C SER A 118 19.79 -10.47 -25.96
N LEU A 119 18.70 -9.74 -26.15
CA LEU A 119 17.40 -10.02 -25.55
C LEU A 119 16.42 -10.66 -26.56
N GLY A 120 16.86 -11.03 -27.74
CA GLY A 120 16.05 -11.71 -28.75
C GLY A 120 15.00 -10.84 -29.43
N ILE A 121 15.09 -9.51 -29.33
CA ILE A 121 14.15 -8.56 -29.95
C ILE A 121 14.40 -8.45 -31.45
N VAL A 122 15.64 -8.57 -31.86
CA VAL A 122 16.07 -8.60 -33.27
C VAL A 122 16.97 -9.81 -33.53
N GLU A 123 16.91 -10.36 -34.76
CA GLU A 123 17.67 -11.57 -35.12
C GLU A 123 19.17 -11.30 -35.37
N HIS A 124 19.50 -10.11 -35.89
CA HIS A 124 20.87 -9.76 -36.25
C HIS A 124 21.25 -8.35 -35.81
N MET A 125 22.55 -8.13 -35.53
CA MET A 125 23.10 -6.81 -35.27
C MET A 125 22.81 -5.83 -36.43
N GLY A 126 22.34 -4.61 -36.07
CA GLY A 126 22.06 -3.56 -37.06
C GLY A 126 20.61 -3.53 -37.55
N TYR A 127 19.78 -4.51 -37.21
CA TYR A 127 18.35 -4.42 -37.47
C TYR A 127 17.70 -3.44 -36.51
N ALA A 128 16.81 -2.61 -37.07
CA ALA A 128 16.04 -1.69 -36.25
C ALA A 128 15.02 -2.45 -35.38
N ILE A 129 14.89 -2.06 -34.12
CA ILE A 129 13.84 -2.57 -33.22
C ILE A 129 12.49 -2.36 -33.90
N PRO A 130 11.61 -3.38 -33.97
CA PRO A 130 10.27 -3.23 -34.53
C PRO A 130 9.46 -2.13 -33.80
N VAL A 131 8.57 -1.43 -34.53
CA VAL A 131 7.77 -0.31 -33.99
C VAL A 131 6.94 -0.73 -32.77
N GLY A 132 6.35 -1.94 -32.79
CA GLY A 132 5.63 -2.50 -31.63
C GLY A 132 6.50 -2.60 -30.39
N ASN A 133 7.67 -3.21 -30.50
CA ASN A 133 8.61 -3.35 -29.39
C ASN A 133 9.11 -1.98 -28.87
N ARG A 134 9.30 -0.99 -29.77
CA ARG A 134 9.66 0.37 -29.33
C ARG A 134 8.56 1.01 -28.49
N LEU A 135 7.29 0.83 -28.87
CA LEU A 135 6.15 1.31 -28.08
C LEU A 135 6.11 0.65 -26.71
N GLU A 136 6.28 -0.67 -26.66
CA GLU A 136 6.29 -1.45 -25.42
C GLU A 136 7.44 -1.03 -24.50
N LEU A 137 8.66 -0.87 -25.05
CA LEU A 137 9.84 -0.41 -24.31
C LEU A 137 9.66 1.02 -23.78
N PHE A 138 9.08 1.91 -24.58
CA PHE A 138 8.73 3.26 -24.14
C PHE A 138 7.79 3.20 -22.94
N LEU A 139 6.69 2.47 -23.04
CA LEU A 139 5.69 2.37 -21.97
C LEU A 139 6.29 1.71 -20.71
N GLY A 140 7.01 0.59 -20.89
CA GLY A 140 7.65 -0.11 -19.77
C GLY A 140 8.68 0.75 -19.05
N ALA A 141 9.53 1.47 -19.78
CA ALA A 141 10.52 2.37 -19.21
C ALA A 141 9.89 3.59 -18.52
N ALA A 142 8.90 4.23 -19.14
CA ALA A 142 8.24 5.40 -18.58
C ALA A 142 7.49 5.04 -17.28
N ILE A 143 6.67 3.99 -17.29
CA ILE A 143 5.94 3.52 -16.11
C ILE A 143 6.93 3.06 -15.03
N GLY A 144 8.00 2.35 -15.40
CA GLY A 144 9.05 1.94 -14.47
C GLY A 144 9.75 3.11 -13.79
N ALA A 145 10.10 4.16 -14.53
CA ALA A 145 10.72 5.37 -14.01
C ALA A 145 9.79 6.15 -13.05
N ILE A 146 8.52 6.29 -13.42
CA ILE A 146 7.48 6.87 -12.56
C ILE A 146 7.35 6.06 -11.26
N THR A 147 7.30 4.73 -11.39
CA THR A 147 7.19 3.83 -10.23
C THR A 147 8.38 3.97 -9.30
N PHE A 148 9.61 3.99 -9.84
CA PHE A 148 10.82 4.15 -9.03
C PHE A 148 10.78 5.45 -8.23
N SER A 149 10.74 6.59 -8.91
CA SER A 149 10.85 7.89 -8.26
C SER A 149 9.67 8.19 -7.35
N GLY A 150 8.44 7.84 -7.76
CA GLY A 150 7.25 7.97 -6.94
C GLY A 150 7.31 7.10 -5.67
N SER A 151 7.79 5.86 -5.80
CA SER A 151 7.94 4.96 -4.65
C SER A 151 9.04 5.41 -3.67
N VAL A 152 10.12 6.01 -4.16
CA VAL A 152 11.15 6.62 -3.28
C VAL A 152 10.57 7.75 -2.44
N ILE A 153 9.75 8.62 -3.05
CA ILE A 153 9.07 9.69 -2.31
C ILE A 153 8.06 9.11 -1.32
N ALA A 154 7.26 8.11 -1.73
CA ALA A 154 6.30 7.45 -0.86
C ALA A 154 7.00 6.77 0.34
N PHE A 155 8.10 6.05 0.11
CA PHE A 155 8.95 5.49 1.16
C PHE A 155 9.40 6.56 2.16
N GLY A 156 9.93 7.68 1.67
CA GLY A 156 10.37 8.78 2.52
C GLY A 156 9.24 9.37 3.38
N LYS A 157 8.07 9.59 2.78
CA LYS A 157 6.88 10.09 3.48
C LYS A 157 6.33 9.12 4.52
N LEU A 158 6.34 7.82 4.23
CA LEU A 158 5.86 6.79 5.14
C LEU A 158 6.80 6.59 6.33
N SER A 159 8.12 6.64 6.11
CA SER A 159 9.11 6.42 7.17
C SER A 159 9.11 7.53 8.23
N GLY A 160 8.78 8.76 7.84
CA GLY A 160 8.72 9.91 8.75
C GLY A 160 10.05 10.27 9.44
N LYS A 161 11.16 9.60 9.06
CA LYS A 161 12.47 9.75 9.70
C LYS A 161 13.30 10.89 9.13
N TYR A 162 13.02 11.27 7.90
CA TYR A 162 13.83 12.21 7.14
C TYR A 162 13.32 13.64 7.31
N LYS A 163 14.21 14.56 7.64
CA LYS A 163 13.89 16.00 7.77
C LYS A 163 13.73 16.71 6.42
N PHE A 164 14.02 16.03 5.31
CA PHE A 164 13.92 16.59 3.97
C PHE A 164 12.44 16.83 3.60
N ARG A 165 12.12 18.04 3.13
CA ARG A 165 10.74 18.49 2.92
C ARG A 165 9.89 17.56 2.06
N LEU A 166 10.49 16.96 1.03
CA LEU A 166 9.77 16.03 0.14
C LEU A 166 9.41 14.70 0.81
N PHE A 167 10.11 14.33 1.89
CA PHE A 167 9.89 13.10 2.65
C PHE A 167 9.04 13.32 3.92
N GLN A 168 8.56 14.52 4.13
CA GLN A 168 7.61 14.78 5.20
C GLN A 168 6.20 14.34 4.79
N GLY A 169 5.40 13.87 5.73
CA GLY A 169 4.03 13.39 5.47
C GLY A 169 3.06 14.48 4.97
N ALA A 170 3.42 15.76 5.14
CA ALA A 170 2.62 16.88 4.67
C ALA A 170 2.67 17.02 3.13
N PRO A 171 1.55 17.44 2.51
CA PRO A 171 1.53 17.75 1.09
C PRO A 171 2.50 18.89 0.72
N VAL A 172 3.22 18.73 -0.38
CA VAL A 172 4.04 19.81 -0.97
C VAL A 172 3.37 20.25 -2.25
N VAL A 173 2.73 21.41 -2.18
CA VAL A 173 1.99 22.01 -3.30
C VAL A 173 2.67 23.29 -3.75
N PHE A 174 2.68 23.57 -5.05
CA PHE A 174 3.17 24.82 -5.62
C PHE A 174 2.23 25.34 -6.71
N LYS A 175 2.22 26.65 -6.92
CA LYS A 175 1.34 27.30 -7.88
C LYS A 175 1.64 26.81 -9.31
N GLY A 176 0.61 26.37 -10.03
CA GLY A 176 0.76 25.88 -11.40
C GLY A 176 1.16 24.41 -11.53
N GLN A 177 1.21 23.66 -10.45
CA GLN A 177 1.64 22.25 -10.41
C GLN A 177 0.93 21.37 -11.45
N HIS A 178 -0.38 21.50 -11.59
CA HIS A 178 -1.15 20.69 -12.55
C HIS A 178 -0.75 20.98 -14.00
N MET A 179 -0.48 22.25 -14.32
CA MET A 179 0.00 22.63 -15.65
C MET A 179 1.40 22.08 -15.94
N VAL A 180 2.28 22.10 -14.95
CA VAL A 180 3.63 21.51 -15.06
C VAL A 180 3.51 19.99 -15.26
N ASN A 181 2.71 19.30 -14.45
CA ASN A 181 2.49 17.87 -14.59
C ASN A 181 1.92 17.50 -15.96
N LEU A 182 0.94 18.26 -16.44
CA LEU A 182 0.36 18.06 -17.76
C LEU A 182 1.41 18.28 -18.87
N ALA A 183 2.17 19.36 -18.80
CA ALA A 183 3.21 19.65 -19.79
C ALA A 183 4.29 18.57 -19.84
N VAL A 184 4.77 18.11 -18.68
CA VAL A 184 5.73 17.00 -18.59
C VAL A 184 5.13 15.70 -19.11
N GLY A 185 3.87 15.39 -18.75
CA GLY A 185 3.18 14.21 -19.25
C GLY A 185 3.02 14.22 -20.78
N LEU A 186 2.60 15.33 -21.35
CA LEU A 186 2.51 15.50 -22.82
C LEU A 186 3.88 15.40 -23.50
N ALA A 187 4.94 15.95 -22.89
CA ALA A 187 6.30 15.82 -23.40
C ALA A 187 6.78 14.36 -23.40
N ILE A 188 6.49 13.58 -22.34
CA ILE A 188 6.81 12.15 -22.28
C ILE A 188 6.09 11.39 -23.39
N VAL A 189 4.79 11.62 -23.58
CA VAL A 189 4.02 10.99 -24.65
C VAL A 189 4.54 11.38 -26.04
N GLY A 190 4.79 12.68 -26.27
CA GLY A 190 5.33 13.18 -27.53
C GLY A 190 6.69 12.57 -27.88
N LEU A 191 7.63 12.57 -26.91
CA LEU A 191 8.96 11.96 -27.09
C LEU A 191 8.86 10.44 -27.23
N GLY A 192 7.93 9.80 -26.53
CA GLY A 192 7.65 8.37 -26.66
C GLY A 192 7.18 8.00 -28.07
N LEU A 193 6.28 8.80 -28.66
CA LEU A 193 5.85 8.63 -30.05
C LEU A 193 7.01 8.91 -31.02
N VAL A 194 7.81 9.95 -30.81
CA VAL A 194 9.02 10.18 -31.61
C VAL A 194 9.94 8.98 -31.55
N TYR A 195 10.26 8.45 -30.37
CA TYR A 195 11.07 7.25 -30.24
C TYR A 195 10.43 6.05 -30.95
N THR A 196 9.14 5.82 -30.76
CA THR A 196 8.41 4.69 -31.38
C THR A 196 8.53 4.69 -32.89
N PHE A 197 8.34 5.83 -33.55
CA PHE A 197 8.36 5.91 -35.01
C PHE A 197 9.77 6.08 -35.60
N THR A 198 10.66 6.79 -34.91
CA THR A 198 12.01 7.10 -35.46
C THR A 198 13.12 6.21 -34.89
N GLY A 199 12.94 5.59 -33.71
CA GLY A 199 13.99 4.87 -33.00
C GLY A 199 15.07 5.80 -32.40
N ASN A 200 14.78 7.10 -32.20
CA ASN A 200 15.74 8.07 -31.72
C ASN A 200 16.07 7.83 -30.23
N LEU A 201 17.31 7.41 -29.96
CA LEU A 201 17.80 7.10 -28.61
C LEU A 201 17.84 8.33 -27.69
N THR A 202 18.09 9.53 -28.24
CA THR A 202 18.07 10.76 -27.47
C THR A 202 16.66 11.05 -26.96
N ALA A 203 15.63 10.85 -27.80
CA ALA A 203 14.24 11.00 -27.40
C ALA A 203 13.89 9.99 -26.28
N PHE A 204 14.35 8.76 -26.38
CA PHE A 204 14.18 7.73 -25.34
C PHE A 204 14.85 8.13 -24.02
N ALA A 205 16.08 8.60 -24.05
CA ALA A 205 16.79 9.03 -22.84
C ALA A 205 16.11 10.23 -22.14
N ILE A 206 15.65 11.23 -22.93
CA ILE A 206 14.96 12.40 -22.38
C ILE A 206 13.61 12.01 -21.78
N LEU A 207 12.84 11.16 -22.47
CA LEU A 207 11.54 10.73 -21.93
C LEU A 207 11.69 9.96 -20.62
N VAL A 208 12.72 9.10 -20.47
CA VAL A 208 12.98 8.38 -19.22
C VAL A 208 13.37 9.35 -18.11
N ALA A 209 14.21 10.33 -18.40
CA ALA A 209 14.57 11.39 -17.43
C ALA A 209 13.32 12.19 -16.97
N LEU A 210 12.46 12.58 -17.91
CA LEU A 210 11.20 13.26 -17.58
C LEU A 210 10.24 12.37 -16.79
N ALA A 211 10.22 11.06 -17.07
CA ALA A 211 9.42 10.09 -16.34
C ALA A 211 9.87 9.96 -14.87
N PHE A 212 11.15 10.04 -14.57
CA PHE A 212 11.64 10.15 -13.19
C PHE A 212 11.16 11.45 -12.52
N VAL A 213 11.17 12.56 -13.24
CA VAL A 213 10.72 13.84 -12.70
C VAL A 213 9.22 13.82 -12.39
N ILE A 214 8.40 13.34 -13.33
CA ILE A 214 6.94 13.33 -13.12
C ILE A 214 6.54 12.39 -12.00
N GLY A 215 7.25 11.27 -11.79
CA GLY A 215 7.01 10.36 -10.67
C GLY A 215 7.17 11.07 -9.31
N VAL A 216 8.17 11.93 -9.17
CA VAL A 216 8.30 12.80 -7.98
C VAL A 216 7.13 13.78 -7.89
N LEU A 217 6.85 14.50 -8.97
CA LEU A 217 5.86 15.59 -9.01
C LEU A 217 4.43 15.10 -8.69
N ILE A 218 4.09 13.87 -9.05
CA ILE A 218 2.75 13.29 -8.76
C ILE A 218 2.62 12.96 -7.28
N ILE A 219 3.67 12.48 -6.62
CA ILE A 219 3.56 11.97 -5.24
C ILE A 219 3.79 13.04 -4.17
N ILE A 220 4.55 14.09 -4.46
CA ILE A 220 4.84 15.13 -3.45
C ILE A 220 3.59 15.87 -2.92
N PRO A 221 2.53 16.13 -3.72
CA PRO A 221 1.35 16.84 -3.21
C PRO A 221 0.38 15.93 -2.42
N ILE A 222 0.61 14.62 -2.42
CA ILE A 222 -0.28 13.66 -1.75
C ILE A 222 0.05 13.61 -0.27
N GLY A 223 -0.96 13.79 0.58
CA GLY A 223 -0.84 13.72 2.03
C GLY A 223 -0.78 12.30 2.58
N GLY A 224 -0.40 12.17 3.86
CA GLY A 224 -0.29 10.88 4.54
C GLY A 224 -1.59 10.09 4.62
N ALA A 225 -2.75 10.77 4.62
CA ALA A 225 -4.07 10.13 4.63
C ALA A 225 -4.35 9.30 3.36
N ASP A 226 -3.87 9.77 2.20
CA ASP A 226 -4.09 9.14 0.91
C ASP A 226 -2.98 8.12 0.56
N MET A 227 -1.95 7.99 1.41
CA MET A 227 -0.82 7.07 1.17
C MET A 227 -1.22 5.60 0.95
N PRO A 228 -2.23 5.04 1.62
CA PRO A 228 -2.68 3.68 1.32
C PRO A 228 -3.08 3.49 -0.15
N VAL A 229 -3.80 4.45 -0.72
CA VAL A 229 -4.19 4.44 -2.14
C VAL A 229 -2.96 4.55 -3.04
N VAL A 230 -2.03 5.44 -2.68
CA VAL A 230 -0.77 5.64 -3.43
C VAL A 230 0.07 4.37 -3.47
N VAL A 231 0.26 3.69 -2.33
CA VAL A 231 1.02 2.44 -2.26
C VAL A 231 0.37 1.37 -3.15
N SER A 232 -0.95 1.25 -3.12
CA SER A 232 -1.68 0.32 -4.00
C SER A 232 -1.54 0.69 -5.48
N MET A 233 -1.53 1.98 -5.81
CA MET A 233 -1.36 2.43 -7.19
C MET A 233 0.07 2.25 -7.69
N LEU A 234 1.08 2.46 -6.85
CA LEU A 234 2.48 2.15 -7.17
C LEU A 234 2.69 0.65 -7.40
N ASN A 235 1.98 -0.22 -6.66
CA ASN A 235 1.92 -1.65 -6.95
C ASN A 235 1.34 -1.92 -8.34
N SER A 236 0.25 -1.24 -8.71
CA SER A 236 -0.32 -1.33 -10.05
C SER A 236 0.68 -0.90 -11.14
N TYR A 237 1.36 0.23 -10.95
CA TYR A 237 2.36 0.71 -11.90
C TYR A 237 3.52 -0.27 -12.07
N SER A 238 4.00 -0.87 -10.98
CA SER A 238 5.04 -1.89 -11.04
C SER A 238 4.60 -3.13 -11.85
N GLY A 239 3.35 -3.54 -11.69
CA GLY A 239 2.75 -4.61 -12.48
C GLY A 239 2.66 -4.27 -13.98
N TRP A 240 2.20 -3.07 -14.33
CA TRP A 240 2.12 -2.64 -15.72
C TRP A 240 3.50 -2.45 -16.36
N ALA A 241 4.49 -1.96 -15.61
CA ALA A 241 5.87 -1.90 -16.09
C ALA A 241 6.41 -3.29 -16.40
N ALA A 242 6.19 -4.27 -15.51
CA ALA A 242 6.58 -5.66 -15.74
C ALA A 242 5.88 -6.27 -16.97
N ALA A 243 4.58 -6.02 -17.15
CA ALA A 243 3.84 -6.48 -18.32
C ALA A 243 4.37 -5.86 -19.63
N GLY A 244 4.64 -4.55 -19.64
CA GLY A 244 5.20 -3.83 -20.78
C GLY A 244 6.56 -4.41 -21.21
N ILE A 245 7.45 -4.64 -20.26
CA ILE A 245 8.73 -5.30 -20.51
C ILE A 245 8.51 -6.76 -20.95
N GLY A 246 7.53 -7.45 -20.37
CA GLY A 246 7.15 -8.81 -20.75
C GLY A 246 6.74 -8.94 -22.21
N PHE A 247 6.00 -7.98 -22.75
CA PHE A 247 5.66 -7.92 -24.18
C PHE A 247 6.91 -7.78 -25.04
N SER A 248 7.78 -6.82 -24.73
CA SER A 248 9.01 -6.59 -25.50
C SER A 248 9.95 -7.79 -25.50
N LEU A 249 10.02 -8.53 -24.39
CA LEU A 249 10.85 -9.73 -24.25
C LEU A 249 10.13 -11.02 -24.66
N ASN A 250 8.89 -10.93 -25.14
CA ASN A 250 8.02 -12.08 -25.44
C ASN A 250 7.96 -13.10 -24.29
N ASN A 251 7.92 -12.60 -23.05
CA ASN A 251 7.89 -13.41 -21.84
C ASN A 251 6.46 -13.48 -21.27
N SER A 252 5.75 -14.57 -21.57
CA SER A 252 4.36 -14.78 -21.17
C SER A 252 4.16 -14.74 -19.66
N MET A 253 5.14 -15.20 -18.87
CA MET A 253 5.06 -15.15 -17.41
C MET A 253 5.03 -13.71 -16.88
N LEU A 254 5.91 -12.84 -17.38
CA LEU A 254 5.93 -11.42 -17.01
C LEU A 254 4.65 -10.71 -17.44
N ILE A 255 4.11 -11.04 -18.63
CA ILE A 255 2.84 -10.47 -19.11
C ILE A 255 1.70 -10.85 -18.16
N ILE A 256 1.56 -12.14 -17.84
CA ILE A 256 0.47 -12.64 -17.00
C ILE A 256 0.60 -12.10 -15.57
N ALA A 257 1.75 -12.28 -14.94
CA ALA A 257 1.97 -11.82 -13.57
C ALA A 257 1.86 -10.29 -13.46
N GLY A 258 2.47 -9.55 -14.39
CA GLY A 258 2.41 -8.09 -14.41
C GLY A 258 0.99 -7.57 -14.63
N SER A 259 0.22 -8.16 -15.54
CA SER A 259 -1.17 -7.78 -15.79
C SER A 259 -2.08 -8.06 -14.58
N LEU A 260 -1.90 -9.19 -13.90
CA LEU A 260 -2.65 -9.53 -12.70
C LEU A 260 -2.36 -8.55 -11.55
N VAL A 261 -1.08 -8.28 -11.28
CA VAL A 261 -0.66 -7.34 -10.24
C VAL A 261 -1.12 -5.92 -10.60
N GLY A 262 -0.94 -5.50 -11.85
CA GLY A 262 -1.36 -4.20 -12.33
C GLY A 262 -2.85 -3.96 -12.18
N SER A 263 -3.66 -4.92 -12.62
CA SER A 263 -5.12 -4.83 -12.53
C SER A 263 -5.62 -4.88 -11.09
N SER A 264 -5.10 -5.80 -10.28
CA SER A 264 -5.52 -5.93 -8.87
C SER A 264 -5.18 -4.67 -8.05
N GLY A 265 -4.00 -4.09 -8.26
CA GLY A 265 -3.62 -2.83 -7.61
C GLY A 265 -4.51 -1.65 -8.01
N ALA A 266 -4.88 -1.54 -9.28
CA ALA A 266 -5.78 -0.48 -9.76
C ALA A 266 -7.19 -0.63 -9.18
N ILE A 267 -7.74 -1.85 -9.19
CA ILE A 267 -9.06 -2.15 -8.61
C ILE A 267 -9.07 -1.83 -7.12
N LEU A 268 -8.04 -2.27 -6.38
CA LEU A 268 -7.93 -1.99 -4.95
C LEU A 268 -7.83 -0.49 -4.67
N SER A 269 -7.04 0.25 -5.44
CA SER A 269 -6.95 1.72 -5.33
C SER A 269 -8.30 2.40 -5.56
N TYR A 270 -9.06 1.93 -6.54
CA TYR A 270 -10.40 2.44 -6.83
C TYR A 270 -11.38 2.18 -5.67
N ILE A 271 -11.39 0.94 -5.14
CA ILE A 271 -12.23 0.57 -3.99
C ILE A 271 -11.89 1.42 -2.77
N MET A 272 -10.60 1.63 -2.51
CA MET A 272 -10.14 2.47 -1.40
C MET A 272 -10.55 3.93 -1.57
N CYS A 273 -10.43 4.50 -2.78
CA CYS A 273 -10.91 5.85 -3.07
C CYS A 273 -12.42 5.95 -2.80
N LYS A 274 -13.20 4.94 -3.21
CA LYS A 274 -14.63 4.88 -2.93
C LYS A 274 -14.91 4.80 -1.42
N ALA A 275 -14.15 4.00 -0.68
CA ALA A 275 -14.26 3.89 0.78
C ALA A 275 -13.87 5.20 1.51
N MET A 276 -13.08 6.07 0.88
CA MET A 276 -12.73 7.39 1.39
C MET A 276 -13.65 8.51 0.89
N ASN A 277 -14.64 8.18 0.06
CA ASN A 277 -15.47 9.14 -0.66
C ASN A 277 -14.63 10.18 -1.44
N ARG A 278 -13.53 9.75 -2.03
CA ARG A 278 -12.66 10.60 -2.84
C ARG A 278 -12.64 10.15 -4.28
N SER A 279 -12.57 11.10 -5.21
CA SER A 279 -12.37 10.79 -6.62
C SER A 279 -11.01 10.13 -6.82
N PHE A 280 -11.00 8.97 -7.47
CA PHE A 280 -9.78 8.24 -7.84
C PHE A 280 -8.78 9.13 -8.60
N PHE A 281 -9.27 9.89 -9.58
CA PHE A 281 -8.43 10.82 -10.35
C PHE A 281 -7.90 11.97 -9.51
N ASN A 282 -8.68 12.49 -8.56
CA ASN A 282 -8.22 13.54 -7.66
C ASN A 282 -7.07 13.06 -6.77
N VAL A 283 -7.13 11.84 -6.28
CA VAL A 283 -6.08 11.27 -5.43
C VAL A 283 -4.80 11.04 -6.25
N ILE A 284 -4.91 10.41 -7.44
CA ILE A 284 -3.75 10.04 -8.25
C ILE A 284 -3.06 11.28 -8.86
N LEU A 285 -3.83 12.26 -9.28
CA LEU A 285 -3.29 13.48 -9.90
C LEU A 285 -2.83 14.53 -8.87
N GLY A 286 -2.93 14.22 -7.58
CA GLY A 286 -2.41 15.07 -6.53
C GLY A 286 -3.24 16.32 -6.27
N GLY A 287 -4.53 16.17 -5.95
CA GLY A 287 -5.32 17.24 -5.35
C GLY A 287 -6.02 18.18 -6.30
N PHE A 288 -6.66 17.67 -7.35
CA PHE A 288 -7.78 18.38 -7.96
C PHE A 288 -8.90 18.45 -6.93
N GLY A 289 -9.02 19.58 -6.22
CA GLY A 289 -10.12 19.84 -5.28
C GLY A 289 -9.75 19.92 -3.80
N ALA A 290 -8.48 19.85 -3.41
CA ALA A 290 -8.06 20.53 -2.21
C ALA A 290 -8.04 22.04 -2.53
N ASP A 291 -9.17 22.71 -2.39
CA ASP A 291 -9.15 24.14 -2.22
C ASP A 291 -8.14 24.45 -1.13
N ALA A 292 -7.11 25.23 -1.48
CA ALA A 292 -6.10 25.69 -0.54
C ALA A 292 -6.73 26.55 0.58
N ASP A 293 -8.00 26.82 0.50
CA ASP A 293 -8.86 27.52 1.46
C ASP A 293 -9.57 26.58 2.46
N ALA A 294 -9.42 25.26 2.37
CA ALA A 294 -9.88 24.35 3.42
C ALA A 294 -8.96 24.30 4.64
N GLY A 295 -7.90 25.10 4.68
CA GLY A 295 -7.32 25.66 5.88
C GLY A 295 -8.23 26.75 6.43
N GLY A 296 -9.45 26.40 6.79
CA GLY A 296 -10.21 27.22 7.72
C GLY A 296 -9.32 27.41 8.95
N PRO A 297 -9.32 28.61 9.58
CA PRO A 297 -8.55 28.83 10.80
C PRO A 297 -8.84 27.67 11.71
N ALA A 298 -7.78 27.05 12.27
CA ALA A 298 -7.92 26.08 13.32
C ALA A 298 -9.01 26.62 14.25
N GLY A 299 -10.23 26.09 14.08
CA GLY A 299 -11.42 26.71 14.63
C GLY A 299 -11.13 26.92 16.07
N ALA A 300 -11.45 28.10 16.55
CA ALA A 300 -11.32 28.44 17.95
C ALA A 300 -11.70 27.19 18.74
N GLN A 301 -10.72 26.60 19.43
CA GLN A 301 -10.96 25.50 20.36
C GLN A 301 -11.94 26.10 21.39
N LEU A 302 -13.22 25.96 21.09
CA LEU A 302 -14.21 26.04 22.15
C LEU A 302 -13.71 25.03 23.17
N GLU A 303 -13.49 25.46 24.40
CA GLU A 303 -13.16 24.60 25.53
C GLU A 303 -14.32 23.61 25.70
N ARG A 304 -14.32 22.56 24.88
CA ARG A 304 -15.26 21.46 25.01
C ARG A 304 -14.67 20.50 26.03
N ASN A 305 -15.38 20.30 27.12
CA ASN A 305 -14.99 19.37 28.16
C ASN A 305 -15.09 17.94 27.62
N VAL A 306 -14.00 17.18 27.71
CA VAL A 306 -13.97 15.74 27.47
C VAL A 306 -14.05 15.02 28.82
N LYS A 307 -14.75 13.90 28.86
CA LYS A 307 -14.73 12.99 30.01
C LYS A 307 -13.48 12.14 29.96
N SER A 308 -12.56 12.36 30.87
CA SER A 308 -11.34 11.55 30.98
C SER A 308 -11.55 10.46 32.03
N GLY A 309 -11.07 9.26 31.72
CA GLY A 309 -11.03 8.10 32.60
C GLY A 309 -9.67 7.45 32.66
N SER A 310 -9.50 6.52 33.59
CA SER A 310 -8.30 5.71 33.77
C SER A 310 -8.41 4.38 32.97
N ALA A 311 -7.31 3.63 32.89
CA ALA A 311 -7.33 2.26 32.38
C ALA A 311 -8.18 1.34 33.24
N ASP A 312 -8.23 1.57 34.56
CA ASP A 312 -9.05 0.80 35.49
C ASP A 312 -10.55 1.04 35.27
N ASP A 313 -10.96 2.29 35.03
CA ASP A 313 -12.34 2.63 34.68
C ASP A 313 -12.73 1.94 33.35
N ALA A 314 -11.85 1.95 32.39
CA ALA A 314 -12.07 1.27 31.11
C ALA A 314 -12.18 -0.25 31.28
N ALA A 315 -11.30 -0.87 32.05
CA ALA A 315 -11.35 -2.29 32.37
C ALA A 315 -12.66 -2.68 33.06
N PHE A 316 -13.11 -1.88 34.01
CA PHE A 316 -14.40 -2.08 34.67
C PHE A 316 -15.59 -2.04 33.71
N LEU A 317 -15.60 -1.11 32.75
CA LEU A 317 -16.66 -1.05 31.74
C LEU A 317 -16.61 -2.25 30.78
N LEU A 318 -15.41 -2.68 30.39
CA LEU A 318 -15.20 -3.80 29.48
C LEU A 318 -15.61 -5.13 30.12
N THR A 319 -15.31 -5.36 31.40
CA THR A 319 -15.62 -6.62 32.11
C THR A 319 -17.10 -6.76 32.42
N ASN A 320 -17.84 -5.67 32.51
CA ASN A 320 -19.29 -5.67 32.77
C ASN A 320 -20.12 -5.57 31.47
N ALA A 321 -19.52 -5.67 30.32
CA ALA A 321 -20.20 -5.66 29.02
C ALA A 321 -20.53 -7.07 28.55
N ASP A 322 -21.66 -7.26 27.89
CA ASP A 322 -21.96 -8.50 27.17
C ASP A 322 -21.28 -8.54 25.82
N THR A 323 -21.23 -7.40 25.13
CA THR A 323 -20.61 -7.26 23.80
C THR A 323 -19.68 -6.05 23.72
N VAL A 324 -18.44 -6.32 23.33
CA VAL A 324 -17.39 -5.31 23.09
C VAL A 324 -16.97 -5.33 21.64
N ILE A 325 -16.99 -4.17 20.99
CA ILE A 325 -16.43 -3.99 19.65
C ILE A 325 -15.15 -3.16 19.74
N ILE A 326 -14.05 -3.70 19.26
CA ILE A 326 -12.74 -3.05 19.22
C ILE A 326 -12.52 -2.44 17.83
N VAL A 327 -12.19 -1.16 17.79
CA VAL A 327 -11.88 -0.42 16.57
C VAL A 327 -10.39 -0.08 16.55
N PRO A 328 -9.55 -0.92 15.89
CA PRO A 328 -8.12 -0.66 15.80
C PRO A 328 -7.84 0.40 14.74
N GLY A 329 -6.93 1.31 15.03
CA GLY A 329 -6.45 2.33 14.11
C GLY A 329 -4.94 2.41 14.05
N TYR A 330 -4.43 3.40 13.31
CA TYR A 330 -2.99 3.57 13.11
C TYR A 330 -2.21 3.77 14.42
N GLY A 331 -2.83 4.38 15.42
CA GLY A 331 -2.20 4.57 16.75
C GLY A 331 -1.86 3.25 17.44
N LEU A 332 -2.68 2.21 17.27
CA LEU A 332 -2.39 0.85 17.74
C LEU A 332 -1.09 0.31 17.09
N ALA A 333 -0.97 0.49 15.77
CA ALA A 333 0.20 0.05 15.01
C ALA A 333 1.48 0.76 15.51
N VAL A 334 1.43 2.08 15.66
CA VAL A 334 2.59 2.87 16.12
C VAL A 334 3.03 2.48 17.52
N ALA A 335 2.09 2.20 18.41
CA ALA A 335 2.36 1.78 19.78
C ALA A 335 2.75 0.30 19.89
N ARG A 336 2.60 -0.51 18.81
CA ARG A 336 2.82 -1.96 18.81
C ARG A 336 2.01 -2.67 19.90
N ALA A 337 0.75 -2.28 20.03
CA ALA A 337 -0.12 -2.75 21.10
C ALA A 337 -0.93 -4.00 20.72
N GLN A 338 -0.75 -4.57 19.53
CA GLN A 338 -1.56 -5.69 19.01
C GLN A 338 -1.53 -6.93 19.90
N HIS A 339 -0.37 -7.27 20.47
CA HIS A 339 -0.27 -8.44 21.35
C HIS A 339 -0.94 -8.20 22.72
N ALA A 340 -0.74 -7.02 23.30
CA ALA A 340 -1.43 -6.64 24.55
C ALA A 340 -2.94 -6.57 24.34
N LEU A 341 -3.38 -6.11 23.16
CA LEU A 341 -4.79 -6.07 22.82
C LEU A 341 -5.38 -7.47 22.67
N MET A 342 -4.64 -8.41 22.06
CA MET A 342 -5.07 -9.80 21.98
C MET A 342 -5.22 -10.42 23.38
N GLU A 343 -4.25 -10.19 24.28
CA GLU A 343 -4.32 -10.65 25.68
C GLU A 343 -5.54 -10.08 26.40
N LEU A 344 -5.84 -8.80 26.22
CA LEU A 344 -7.05 -8.19 26.77
C LEU A 344 -8.31 -8.87 26.24
N ALA A 345 -8.42 -9.06 24.93
CA ALA A 345 -9.56 -9.69 24.30
C ALA A 345 -9.75 -11.15 24.76
N GLU A 346 -8.66 -11.89 24.93
CA GLU A 346 -8.68 -13.28 25.44
C GLU A 346 -9.21 -13.33 26.88
N LYS A 347 -8.71 -12.46 27.78
CA LYS A 347 -9.21 -12.35 29.15
C LYS A 347 -10.70 -12.03 29.18
N LEU A 348 -11.15 -11.05 28.40
CA LEU A 348 -12.56 -10.68 28.32
C LEU A 348 -13.43 -11.85 27.82
N THR A 349 -12.95 -12.57 26.80
CA THR A 349 -13.66 -13.75 26.26
C THR A 349 -13.76 -14.87 27.30
N HIS A 350 -12.73 -15.11 28.10
CA HIS A 350 -12.75 -16.07 29.21
C HIS A 350 -13.77 -15.68 30.31
N MET A 351 -14.04 -14.37 30.46
CA MET A 351 -15.07 -13.87 31.38
C MET A 351 -16.49 -13.93 30.78
N GLY A 352 -16.64 -14.43 29.56
CA GLY A 352 -17.93 -14.54 28.87
C GLY A 352 -18.33 -13.34 28.02
N VAL A 353 -17.45 -12.34 27.85
CA VAL A 353 -17.70 -11.17 27.01
C VAL A 353 -17.51 -11.55 25.55
N THR A 354 -18.45 -11.18 24.70
CA THR A 354 -18.31 -11.35 23.24
C THR A 354 -17.45 -10.21 22.67
N VAL A 355 -16.25 -10.53 22.18
CA VAL A 355 -15.32 -9.54 21.62
C VAL A 355 -15.29 -9.64 20.11
N LYS A 356 -15.47 -8.50 19.42
CA LYS A 356 -15.40 -8.38 17.96
C LYS A 356 -14.45 -7.23 17.58
N TYR A 357 -13.75 -7.40 16.44
CA TYR A 357 -12.89 -6.35 15.89
C TYR A 357 -13.54 -5.78 14.63
N ALA A 358 -13.68 -4.47 14.58
CA ALA A 358 -14.26 -3.76 13.44
C ALA A 358 -13.16 -3.08 12.63
N ILE A 359 -12.97 -3.51 11.40
CA ILE A 359 -11.89 -3.00 10.52
C ILE A 359 -12.47 -2.03 9.51
N HIS A 360 -11.88 -0.84 9.43
CA HIS A 360 -12.16 0.10 8.36
C HIS A 360 -11.18 -0.13 7.19
N PRO A 361 -11.64 -0.14 5.92
CA PRO A 361 -10.81 -0.45 4.75
C PRO A 361 -9.55 0.41 4.60
N VAL A 362 -9.61 1.66 5.10
CA VAL A 362 -8.48 2.61 5.03
C VAL A 362 -7.81 2.85 6.39
N ALA A 363 -8.09 2.04 7.39
CA ALA A 363 -7.39 2.12 8.67
C ALA A 363 -5.92 1.74 8.50
N GLY A 364 -5.00 2.63 8.89
CA GLY A 364 -3.57 2.39 8.77
C GLY A 364 -2.87 3.18 7.68
N ARG A 365 -1.82 2.62 7.09
CA ARG A 365 -0.99 3.24 6.03
C ARG A 365 -0.78 2.38 4.79
N MET A 366 -1.41 1.21 4.76
CA MET A 366 -1.48 0.34 3.58
C MET A 366 -2.80 -0.44 3.62
N PRO A 367 -3.26 -0.99 2.48
CA PRO A 367 -4.42 -1.89 2.46
C PRO A 367 -4.24 -3.06 3.43
N GLY A 368 -5.28 -3.35 4.23
CA GLY A 368 -5.26 -4.45 5.18
C GLY A 368 -4.28 -4.31 6.35
N HIS A 369 -3.79 -3.09 6.63
CA HIS A 369 -2.79 -2.88 7.69
C HIS A 369 -3.24 -3.42 9.05
N MET A 370 -4.48 -3.19 9.43
CA MET A 370 -5.01 -3.70 10.71
C MET A 370 -5.18 -5.22 10.69
N ASN A 371 -5.63 -5.78 9.58
CA ASN A 371 -5.77 -7.23 9.43
C ASN A 371 -4.43 -7.95 9.60
N VAL A 372 -3.35 -7.39 9.03
CA VAL A 372 -1.99 -7.95 9.18
C VAL A 372 -1.52 -7.91 10.63
N LEU A 373 -1.76 -6.79 11.35
CA LEU A 373 -1.37 -6.67 12.76
C LEU A 373 -2.15 -7.60 13.67
N LEU A 374 -3.45 -7.75 13.43
CA LEU A 374 -4.28 -8.70 14.19
C LEU A 374 -3.88 -10.15 13.90
N ALA A 375 -3.53 -10.46 12.66
CA ALA A 375 -3.01 -11.78 12.29
C ALA A 375 -1.63 -12.07 12.93
N GLU A 376 -0.74 -11.07 13.04
CA GLU A 376 0.53 -11.19 13.77
C GLU A 376 0.31 -11.51 15.26
N ALA A 377 -0.72 -10.92 15.86
CA ALA A 377 -1.13 -11.18 17.24
C ALA A 377 -1.95 -12.46 17.40
N GLU A 378 -2.13 -13.24 16.33
CA GLU A 378 -2.90 -14.49 16.33
C GLU A 378 -4.38 -14.35 16.71
N VAL A 379 -4.96 -13.17 16.47
CA VAL A 379 -6.40 -12.94 16.70
C VAL A 379 -7.23 -13.88 15.81
N PRO A 380 -8.22 -14.62 16.36
CA PRO A 380 -9.08 -15.49 15.57
C PRO A 380 -9.85 -14.72 14.49
N TYR A 381 -9.85 -15.22 13.26
CA TYR A 381 -10.50 -14.54 12.13
C TYR A 381 -12.01 -14.40 12.30
N GLU A 382 -12.63 -15.28 13.03
CA GLU A 382 -14.06 -15.26 13.35
C GLU A 382 -14.46 -14.03 14.17
N GLN A 383 -13.50 -13.39 14.81
CA GLN A 383 -13.70 -12.16 15.59
C GLN A 383 -13.43 -10.87 14.77
N VAL A 384 -12.88 -11.00 13.55
CA VAL A 384 -12.49 -9.86 12.71
C VAL A 384 -13.52 -9.63 11.62
N PHE A 385 -14.16 -8.47 11.64
CA PHE A 385 -15.24 -8.11 10.73
C PHE A 385 -14.88 -6.85 9.93
N GLU A 386 -15.25 -6.86 8.67
CA GLU A 386 -15.16 -5.67 7.83
C GLU A 386 -16.30 -4.68 8.17
N MET A 387 -16.09 -3.41 7.86
CA MET A 387 -17.03 -2.34 8.18
C MET A 387 -18.46 -2.61 7.69
N GLU A 388 -18.61 -3.19 6.50
CA GLU A 388 -19.92 -3.44 5.88
C GLU A 388 -20.72 -4.48 6.68
N ASP A 389 -20.06 -5.44 7.27
CA ASP A 389 -20.70 -6.51 8.05
C ASP A 389 -21.06 -6.06 9.45
N ILE A 390 -20.17 -5.28 10.11
CA ILE A 390 -20.30 -4.98 11.55
C ILE A 390 -21.05 -3.68 11.85
N ASN A 391 -21.18 -2.77 10.88
CA ASN A 391 -21.78 -1.45 11.14
C ASN A 391 -23.21 -1.50 11.70
N SER A 392 -23.98 -2.54 11.36
CA SER A 392 -25.32 -2.74 11.91
C SER A 392 -25.32 -3.15 13.38
N GLU A 393 -24.21 -3.68 13.90
CA GLU A 393 -24.11 -4.21 15.26
C GLU A 393 -23.70 -3.17 16.31
N PHE A 394 -23.12 -2.03 15.90
CA PHE A 394 -22.69 -1.00 16.86
C PHE A 394 -23.82 -0.50 17.80
N GLY A 395 -25.05 -0.47 17.31
CA GLY A 395 -26.19 -0.06 18.14
C GLY A 395 -26.56 -1.07 19.24
N GLN A 396 -26.09 -2.30 19.14
CA GLN A 396 -26.32 -3.35 20.12
C GLN A 396 -25.11 -3.57 21.05
N ALA A 397 -23.95 -2.99 20.69
CA ALA A 397 -22.73 -3.09 21.49
C ALA A 397 -22.85 -2.30 22.80
N ASP A 398 -22.47 -2.94 23.90
CA ASP A 398 -22.42 -2.29 25.20
C ASP A 398 -21.25 -1.30 25.26
N VAL A 399 -20.08 -1.74 24.84
CA VAL A 399 -18.87 -0.92 24.83
C VAL A 399 -18.17 -1.01 23.47
N VAL A 400 -17.76 0.13 22.96
CA VAL A 400 -16.83 0.23 21.82
C VAL A 400 -15.50 0.78 22.31
N LEU A 401 -14.43 0.05 22.06
CA LEU A 401 -13.06 0.45 22.38
C LEU A 401 -12.34 0.92 21.13
N VAL A 402 -12.13 2.22 20.98
CA VAL A 402 -11.41 2.84 19.86
C VAL A 402 -9.94 3.01 20.25
N LEU A 403 -9.04 2.33 19.54
CA LEU A 403 -7.60 2.33 19.82
C LEU A 403 -6.82 2.98 18.68
N GLY A 404 -6.48 4.25 18.84
CA GLY A 404 -5.65 4.97 17.88
C GLY A 404 -6.30 5.23 16.51
N ALA A 405 -7.63 5.22 16.43
CA ALA A 405 -8.42 5.66 15.28
C ALA A 405 -8.95 7.07 15.51
N ASN A 406 -9.20 7.82 14.43
CA ASN A 406 -9.79 9.17 14.49
C ASN A 406 -10.81 9.36 13.37
N ASP A 407 -10.39 9.68 12.16
CA ASP A 407 -11.28 10.08 11.07
C ASP A 407 -12.29 8.99 10.68
N VAL A 408 -11.89 7.72 10.78
CA VAL A 408 -12.72 6.54 10.45
C VAL A 408 -13.89 6.28 11.41
N VAL A 409 -13.94 6.98 12.52
CA VAL A 409 -15.05 6.94 13.52
C VAL A 409 -15.69 8.31 13.73
N ASN A 410 -15.36 9.30 12.90
CA ASN A 410 -15.82 10.67 13.07
C ASN A 410 -17.23 10.88 12.51
N PRO A 411 -18.24 11.19 13.32
CA PRO A 411 -19.61 11.43 12.86
C PRO A 411 -19.75 12.59 11.88
N ALA A 412 -18.81 13.56 11.87
CA ALA A 412 -18.80 14.68 10.94
C ALA A 412 -18.85 14.24 9.47
N ALA A 413 -18.38 13.03 9.16
CA ALA A 413 -18.51 12.45 7.83
C ALA A 413 -19.97 12.33 7.34
N LYS A 414 -20.93 12.21 8.27
CA LYS A 414 -22.36 12.10 7.98
C LYS A 414 -23.14 13.38 8.28
N THR A 415 -22.71 14.14 9.28
CA THR A 415 -23.46 15.28 9.82
C THR A 415 -23.07 16.61 9.21
N ASP A 416 -21.84 16.77 8.72
CA ASP A 416 -21.34 18.02 8.15
C ASP A 416 -21.01 17.88 6.65
N PRO A 417 -21.89 18.38 5.75
CA PRO A 417 -21.65 18.34 4.30
C PRO A 417 -20.44 19.15 3.83
N LYS A 418 -19.91 20.07 4.66
CA LYS A 418 -18.73 20.88 4.37
C LYS A 418 -17.45 20.25 4.90
N SER A 419 -17.54 19.18 5.66
CA SER A 419 -16.38 18.47 6.17
C SER A 419 -15.52 17.90 5.03
N PRO A 420 -14.19 17.96 5.10
CA PRO A 420 -13.31 17.27 4.17
C PRO A 420 -13.53 15.76 4.06
N ILE A 421 -14.17 15.15 5.06
CA ILE A 421 -14.55 13.73 5.07
C ILE A 421 -16.04 13.50 4.81
N ALA A 422 -16.77 14.52 4.36
CA ALA A 422 -18.22 14.41 4.09
C ALA A 422 -18.51 13.23 3.14
N GLY A 423 -19.52 12.41 3.52
CA GLY A 423 -19.92 11.24 2.75
C GLY A 423 -18.96 10.04 2.82
N MET A 424 -17.85 10.13 3.55
CA MET A 424 -16.98 9.00 3.82
C MET A 424 -17.72 7.96 4.67
N PRO A 425 -17.77 6.68 4.27
CA PRO A 425 -18.25 5.63 5.14
C PRO A 425 -17.39 5.57 6.40
N ILE A 426 -18.01 5.43 7.56
CA ILE A 426 -17.34 5.37 8.86
C ILE A 426 -17.83 4.17 9.66
N LEU A 427 -17.01 3.72 10.61
CA LEU A 427 -17.45 2.82 11.66
C LEU A 427 -18.33 3.59 12.64
N GLU A 428 -19.55 3.13 12.82
CA GLU A 428 -20.59 3.87 13.55
C GLU A 428 -20.48 3.73 15.08
N ALA A 429 -19.26 3.85 15.60
CA ALA A 429 -18.95 3.72 17.04
C ALA A 429 -19.84 4.60 17.92
N TYR A 430 -20.28 5.75 17.41
CA TYR A 430 -21.19 6.66 18.13
C TYR A 430 -22.57 6.06 18.43
N LYS A 431 -22.94 4.92 17.84
CA LYS A 431 -24.22 4.24 18.12
C LYS A 431 -24.18 3.37 19.37
N ALA A 432 -23.01 2.94 19.82
CA ALA A 432 -22.86 2.09 20.99
C ALA A 432 -23.37 2.77 22.28
N LYS A 433 -23.64 1.98 23.30
CA LYS A 433 -24.09 2.50 24.60
C LYS A 433 -22.99 3.32 25.29
N THR A 434 -21.75 2.80 25.26
CA THR A 434 -20.56 3.48 25.80
C THR A 434 -19.43 3.40 24.80
N VAL A 435 -18.65 4.48 24.68
CA VAL A 435 -17.47 4.53 23.81
C VAL A 435 -16.24 4.86 24.64
N ILE A 436 -15.21 4.05 24.55
CA ILE A 436 -13.90 4.30 25.17
C ILE A 436 -12.94 4.64 24.04
N VAL A 437 -12.26 5.78 24.13
CA VAL A 437 -11.30 6.20 23.10
C VAL A 437 -9.92 6.38 23.71
N ASN A 438 -8.96 5.61 23.25
CA ASN A 438 -7.56 5.82 23.60
C ASN A 438 -6.87 6.70 22.56
N LYS A 439 -6.28 7.78 23.02
CA LYS A 439 -5.40 8.69 22.24
C LYS A 439 -4.28 9.22 23.12
N ARG A 440 -3.17 9.62 22.50
CA ARG A 440 -2.06 10.28 23.23
C ARG A 440 -2.43 11.72 23.64
N SER A 441 -3.20 12.43 22.81
CA SER A 441 -3.62 13.80 23.00
C SER A 441 -4.84 14.11 22.14
N MET A 442 -5.45 15.27 22.33
CA MET A 442 -6.57 15.76 21.51
C MET A 442 -6.15 16.27 20.12
N ALA A 443 -4.90 16.08 19.71
CA ALA A 443 -4.45 16.47 18.37
C ALA A 443 -5.33 15.83 17.29
N SER A 444 -5.64 16.63 16.26
CA SER A 444 -6.44 16.19 15.11
C SER A 444 -5.80 15.01 14.36
N GLY A 445 -6.61 14.23 13.65
CA GLY A 445 -6.15 13.17 12.77
C GLY A 445 -5.53 13.70 11.47
N TYR A 446 -5.39 12.82 10.47
CA TYR A 446 -4.83 13.19 9.17
C TYR A 446 -5.67 14.20 8.40
N ALA A 447 -6.99 14.18 8.57
CA ALA A 447 -7.88 15.14 7.93
C ALA A 447 -7.80 16.54 8.54
N GLY A 448 -7.05 16.70 9.65
CA GLY A 448 -6.93 17.97 10.36
C GLY A 448 -8.21 18.40 11.09
N LEU A 449 -9.15 17.47 11.26
CA LEU A 449 -10.47 17.72 11.83
C LEU A 449 -10.53 17.37 13.31
N ASP A 450 -11.38 18.08 14.03
CA ASP A 450 -11.85 17.67 15.34
C ASP A 450 -12.88 16.55 15.21
N ASN A 451 -12.97 15.69 16.20
CA ASN A 451 -13.88 14.55 16.16
C ASN A 451 -14.98 14.70 17.23
N GLU A 452 -16.21 14.90 16.78
CA GLU A 452 -17.37 15.07 17.66
C GLU A 452 -17.62 13.88 18.58
N LEU A 453 -17.21 12.67 18.17
CA LEU A 453 -17.32 11.47 19.00
C LEU A 453 -16.65 11.63 20.37
N PHE A 454 -15.54 12.37 20.43
CA PHE A 454 -14.75 12.52 21.67
C PHE A 454 -15.43 13.39 22.72
N TYR A 455 -16.39 14.20 22.33
CA TYR A 455 -17.13 15.12 23.21
C TYR A 455 -18.53 14.62 23.59
N MET A 456 -18.92 13.44 23.06
CA MET A 456 -20.24 12.88 23.40
C MET A 456 -20.30 12.44 24.87
N ASP A 457 -21.46 12.59 25.49
CA ASP A 457 -21.67 12.23 26.91
C ASP A 457 -21.34 10.77 27.24
N LYS A 458 -21.52 9.88 26.30
CA LYS A 458 -21.23 8.45 26.42
C LYS A 458 -19.78 8.07 26.08
N THR A 459 -18.94 9.04 25.75
CA THR A 459 -17.54 8.80 25.40
C THR A 459 -16.64 9.12 26.58
N MET A 460 -15.77 8.16 26.89
CA MET A 460 -14.69 8.29 27.86
C MET A 460 -13.36 8.29 27.15
N MET A 461 -12.56 9.33 27.37
CA MET A 461 -11.20 9.43 26.83
C MET A 461 -10.20 8.83 27.81
N VAL A 462 -9.37 7.91 27.35
CA VAL A 462 -8.23 7.37 28.11
C VAL A 462 -6.95 7.82 27.42
N PHE A 463 -6.31 8.80 28.01
CA PHE A 463 -5.10 9.39 27.42
C PHE A 463 -3.85 8.56 27.75
N GLY A 464 -3.02 8.35 26.74
CA GLY A 464 -1.75 7.65 26.89
C GLY A 464 -1.30 6.92 25.64
N ASP A 465 -0.12 6.34 25.72
CA ASP A 465 0.38 5.42 24.67
C ASP A 465 -0.50 4.16 24.67
N ALA A 466 -0.95 3.74 23.48
CA ALA A 466 -1.92 2.66 23.37
C ALA A 466 -1.41 1.35 23.96
N LYS A 467 -0.11 1.03 23.84
CA LYS A 467 0.45 -0.18 24.43
C LYS A 467 0.37 -0.14 25.95
N LYS A 468 0.83 0.96 26.56
CA LYS A 468 0.81 1.11 28.02
C LYS A 468 -0.62 1.07 28.57
N VAL A 469 -1.54 1.79 27.93
CA VAL A 469 -2.95 1.84 28.37
C VAL A 469 -3.59 0.46 28.28
N VAL A 470 -3.36 -0.27 27.20
CA VAL A 470 -3.91 -1.64 27.05
C VAL A 470 -3.27 -2.60 28.05
N GLU A 471 -1.94 -2.54 28.26
CA GLU A 471 -1.26 -3.35 29.29
C GLU A 471 -1.79 -3.06 30.70
N ASP A 472 -2.11 -1.80 31.01
CA ASP A 472 -2.71 -1.44 32.29
C ASP A 472 -4.17 -1.94 32.39
N MET A 473 -4.96 -1.90 31.30
CA MET A 473 -6.27 -2.55 31.24
C MET A 473 -6.17 -4.07 31.47
N VAL A 474 -5.19 -4.75 30.84
CA VAL A 474 -4.95 -6.19 31.02
C VAL A 474 -4.69 -6.56 32.48
N LYS A 475 -3.95 -5.70 33.21
CA LYS A 475 -3.68 -5.91 34.64
C LYS A 475 -4.93 -5.64 35.51
N ALA A 476 -5.79 -4.73 35.08
CA ALA A 476 -7.02 -4.38 35.82
C ALA A 476 -8.16 -5.37 35.55
N VAL A 477 -8.07 -6.17 34.49
CA VAL A 477 -8.97 -7.28 34.20
C VAL A 477 -8.41 -8.53 34.89
N GLU A 478 -8.81 -8.76 36.11
CA GLU A 478 -8.49 -9.97 36.89
C GLU A 478 -9.64 -10.98 36.86
#